data_d4ae5a8c7b1b215733f05203dea36c38
#
_entry.id   d4ae5a8c7b1b215733f05203dea36c38
#
_cell.length_a   1.000
_cell.length_b   1.000
_cell.length_c   1.000
_cell.angle_alpha   90.00
_cell.angle_beta   90.00
_cell.angle_gamma   90.00
#
_symmetry.space_group_name_H-M   'P 1'
#
loop_
_entity.id
_entity.type
_entity.pdbx_description
1 polymer ?
#
loop_
_entity_poly.entity_id
_entity_poly.type
_entity_poly.pdbx_seq_one_letter_code
_entity_poly.pdbx_strand_id
1 'polypeptide(L)'
;MREELDRGAMATLSGGHLAVDFSSGAVPALLPFFVLEFDLSYTATAVLMLAVLVSSSLVQPLFGLLSDRRGAIWLLPAGVAVGGVGTGLAAVAPRYELVLLLVFIAGIGIAAFHPEGAKFAAYASGHKRASGMSYFNIGGNTGYALGPIVVTPLVLWLGLTGGLLAMLPVLVAAVVLLRALHGLEELAPETEARERSSAVDDVRAMTILGVVIALRSVAWFGLLTFVPLWVVENGGTEGEGNRMLSLMLLAGAAGTLLLGPVADRVGLRRTLLLTQIALPFLVIAFVSVGGVPGTVALMLVGLCVVGTFGVTMVLSQLYLPRHVGMASGLSIGLAMGLGGIAAVALGVVADTIDLETALYVAAVAPGLGAVLCFALPRPQPFAAPPTPAPVAIS
;
A
#
# COMPACT_ATOMS: atom_id res chain seq x y z
N MET A 1 7.90 -28.76 -2.95
CA MET A 1 8.32 -27.36 -2.70
C MET A 1 9.83 -27.30 -2.72
N ARG A 2 10.41 -26.29 -3.37
CA ARG A 2 11.88 -26.08 -3.33
C ARG A 2 12.29 -25.82 -1.87
N GLU A 3 13.43 -26.38 -1.46
CA GLU A 3 13.93 -26.22 -0.08
C GLU A 3 14.49 -24.81 0.18
N GLU A 4 15.01 -24.15 -0.85
CA GLU A 4 15.65 -22.85 -0.75
C GLU A 4 14.89 -21.74 -1.49
N LEU A 5 15.16 -20.50 -1.07
CA LEU A 5 14.70 -19.29 -1.72
C LEU A 5 15.27 -19.19 -3.15
N ASP A 6 14.41 -19.15 -4.16
CA ASP A 6 14.83 -18.83 -5.54
C ASP A 6 15.08 -17.33 -5.67
N ARG A 7 16.37 -16.96 -5.61
CA ARG A 7 16.79 -15.56 -5.64
C ARG A 7 16.51 -14.87 -6.97
N GLY A 8 16.56 -15.60 -8.08
CA GLY A 8 16.32 -15.06 -9.43
C GLY A 8 14.84 -14.72 -9.62
N ALA A 9 13.98 -15.68 -9.31
CA ALA A 9 12.52 -15.49 -9.34
C ALA A 9 12.08 -14.38 -8.36
N MET A 10 12.61 -14.39 -7.13
CA MET A 10 12.29 -13.37 -6.13
C MET A 10 12.72 -11.97 -6.58
N ALA A 11 13.93 -11.81 -7.16
CA ALA A 11 14.38 -10.52 -7.69
C ALA A 11 13.47 -10.03 -8.83
N THR A 12 13.07 -10.93 -9.74
CA THR A 12 12.15 -10.60 -10.84
C THR A 12 10.77 -10.17 -10.32
N LEU A 13 10.21 -10.89 -9.37
CA LEU A 13 8.91 -10.58 -8.77
C LEU A 13 8.95 -9.29 -7.93
N SER A 14 10.03 -9.07 -7.15
CA SER A 14 10.23 -7.83 -6.39
C SER A 14 10.44 -6.64 -7.32
N GLY A 15 11.14 -6.83 -8.45
CA GLY A 15 11.27 -5.80 -9.50
C GLY A 15 9.94 -5.47 -10.17
N GLY A 16 9.11 -6.47 -10.43
CA GLY A 16 7.73 -6.29 -10.92
C GLY A 16 6.86 -5.53 -9.91
N HIS A 17 6.96 -5.87 -8.61
CA HIS A 17 6.25 -5.17 -7.54
C HIS A 17 6.71 -3.71 -7.42
N LEU A 18 8.03 -3.47 -7.50
CA LEU A 18 8.58 -2.12 -7.56
C LEU A 18 7.99 -1.33 -8.73
N ALA A 19 7.91 -1.92 -9.91
CA ALA A 19 7.42 -1.25 -11.10
C ALA A 19 5.92 -0.92 -11.04
N VAL A 20 5.09 -1.86 -10.56
CA VAL A 20 3.64 -1.63 -10.45
C VAL A 20 3.33 -0.59 -9.36
N ASP A 21 4.03 -0.63 -8.23
CA ASP A 21 3.83 0.33 -7.14
C ASP A 21 4.51 1.68 -7.42
N PHE A 22 5.52 1.73 -8.28
CA PHE A 22 5.99 2.99 -8.85
C PHE A 22 4.87 3.72 -9.59
N SER A 23 4.06 3.00 -10.37
CA SER A 23 2.89 3.58 -11.03
C SER A 23 1.85 4.09 -10.02
N SER A 24 1.65 3.36 -8.91
CA SER A 24 0.79 3.79 -7.81
C SER A 24 1.29 5.08 -7.14
N GLY A 25 2.60 5.16 -6.87
CA GLY A 25 3.25 6.32 -6.25
C GLY A 25 3.36 7.54 -7.18
N ALA A 26 3.32 7.32 -8.50
CA ALA A 26 3.32 8.40 -9.48
C ALA A 26 2.01 9.22 -9.47
N VAL A 27 0.86 8.60 -9.15
CA VAL A 27 -0.43 9.30 -9.13
C VAL A 27 -0.44 10.46 -8.12
N PRO A 28 -0.15 10.28 -6.81
CA PRO A 28 -0.12 11.39 -5.87
C PRO A 28 0.94 12.44 -6.21
N ALA A 29 2.05 12.05 -6.86
CA ALA A 29 3.07 13.00 -7.32
C ALA A 29 2.60 13.91 -8.46
N LEU A 30 1.66 13.46 -9.28
CA LEU A 30 1.07 14.24 -10.37
C LEU A 30 -0.03 15.20 -9.90
N LEU A 31 -0.63 14.98 -8.72
CA LEU A 31 -1.78 15.78 -8.25
C LEU A 31 -1.54 17.29 -8.25
N PRO A 32 -0.42 17.84 -7.72
CA PRO A 32 -0.19 19.29 -7.74
C PRO A 32 -0.16 19.84 -9.16
N PHE A 33 0.39 19.10 -10.11
CA PHE A 33 0.46 19.51 -11.52
C PHE A 33 -0.91 19.45 -12.20
N PHE A 34 -1.75 18.46 -11.87
CA PHE A 34 -3.12 18.40 -12.37
C PHE A 34 -4.01 19.51 -11.78
N VAL A 35 -3.78 19.90 -10.52
CA VAL A 35 -4.47 21.06 -9.92
C VAL A 35 -4.18 22.33 -10.73
N LEU A 36 -2.92 22.56 -11.09
CA LEU A 36 -2.53 23.72 -11.89
C LEU A 36 -3.04 23.64 -13.33
N GLU A 37 -3.00 22.48 -13.97
CA GLU A 37 -3.38 22.31 -15.39
C GLU A 37 -4.88 22.43 -15.61
N PHE A 38 -5.69 21.90 -14.67
CA PHE A 38 -7.16 21.77 -14.82
C PHE A 38 -7.95 22.63 -13.82
N ASP A 39 -7.30 23.47 -13.02
CA ASP A 39 -7.93 24.29 -11.98
C ASP A 39 -8.83 23.45 -11.06
N LEU A 40 -8.29 22.35 -10.51
CA LEU A 40 -9.06 21.38 -9.73
C LEU A 40 -9.28 21.86 -8.30
N SER A 41 -10.51 21.64 -7.80
CA SER A 41 -10.78 21.69 -6.35
C SER A 41 -10.08 20.53 -5.61
N TYR A 42 -9.96 20.66 -4.29
CA TYR A 42 -9.42 19.57 -3.44
C TYR A 42 -10.25 18.30 -3.52
N THR A 43 -11.59 18.46 -3.61
CA THR A 43 -12.50 17.33 -3.82
C THR A 43 -12.21 16.62 -5.15
N ALA A 44 -12.10 17.36 -6.27
CA ALA A 44 -11.79 16.76 -7.58
C ALA A 44 -10.42 16.07 -7.57
N THR A 45 -9.43 16.66 -6.91
CA THR A 45 -8.11 16.06 -6.72
C THR A 45 -8.19 14.74 -5.93
N ALA A 46 -8.96 14.72 -4.84
CA ALA A 46 -9.15 13.51 -4.04
C ALA A 46 -9.94 12.41 -4.79
N VAL A 47 -10.81 12.77 -5.74
CA VAL A 47 -11.51 11.81 -6.60
C VAL A 47 -10.53 11.04 -7.50
N LEU A 48 -9.43 11.65 -7.96
CA LEU A 48 -8.37 10.94 -8.69
C LEU A 48 -7.74 9.84 -7.81
N MET A 49 -7.45 10.17 -6.54
CA MET A 49 -6.95 9.17 -5.58
C MET A 49 -7.97 8.09 -5.30
N LEU A 50 -9.24 8.46 -5.12
CA LEU A 50 -10.32 7.47 -4.94
C LEU A 50 -10.41 6.53 -6.14
N ALA A 51 -10.30 7.03 -7.37
CA ALA A 51 -10.40 6.23 -8.58
C ALA A 51 -9.31 5.14 -8.64
N VAL A 52 -8.04 5.47 -8.38
CA VAL A 52 -6.97 4.47 -8.36
C VAL A 52 -7.12 3.50 -7.19
N LEU A 53 -7.51 3.97 -6.01
CA LEU A 53 -7.66 3.13 -4.81
C LEU A 53 -8.82 2.14 -4.93
N VAL A 54 -9.97 2.60 -5.43
CA VAL A 54 -11.15 1.75 -5.65
C VAL A 54 -10.88 0.72 -6.74
N SER A 55 -10.33 1.13 -7.88
CA SER A 55 -10.04 0.21 -8.98
C SER A 55 -8.95 -0.81 -8.62
N SER A 56 -7.94 -0.40 -7.84
CA SER A 56 -6.89 -1.33 -7.40
C SER A 56 -7.35 -2.28 -6.30
N SER A 57 -8.32 -1.89 -5.45
CA SER A 57 -8.72 -2.68 -4.28
C SER A 57 -9.93 -3.57 -4.52
N LEU A 58 -11.01 -3.01 -5.11
CA LEU A 58 -12.27 -3.75 -5.30
C LEU A 58 -12.15 -4.83 -6.38
N VAL A 59 -11.32 -4.60 -7.38
CA VAL A 59 -11.13 -5.55 -8.50
C VAL A 59 -10.10 -6.64 -8.16
N GLN A 60 -9.21 -6.39 -7.20
CA GLN A 60 -8.15 -7.33 -6.81
C GLN A 60 -8.65 -8.73 -6.42
N PRO A 61 -9.75 -8.91 -5.63
CA PRO A 61 -10.28 -10.24 -5.34
C PRO A 61 -10.76 -11.00 -6.58
N LEU A 62 -11.26 -10.30 -7.60
CA LEU A 62 -11.68 -10.92 -8.86
C LEU A 62 -10.49 -11.50 -9.63
N PHE A 63 -9.37 -10.78 -9.66
CA PHE A 63 -8.12 -11.29 -10.24
C PHE A 63 -7.54 -12.45 -9.42
N GLY A 64 -7.62 -12.39 -8.09
CA GLY A 64 -7.25 -13.51 -7.23
C GLY A 64 -8.07 -14.78 -7.54
N LEU A 65 -9.39 -14.63 -7.68
CA LEU A 65 -10.27 -15.74 -8.06
C LEU A 65 -9.97 -16.28 -9.46
N LEU A 66 -9.64 -15.41 -10.42
CA LEU A 66 -9.23 -15.80 -11.77
C LEU A 66 -7.92 -16.60 -11.73
N SER A 67 -6.94 -16.11 -10.97
CA SER A 67 -5.67 -16.77 -10.73
C SER A 67 -5.85 -18.18 -10.14
N ASP A 68 -6.69 -18.30 -9.10
CA ASP A 68 -6.94 -19.59 -8.41
C ASP A 68 -7.65 -20.62 -9.29
N ARG A 69 -8.51 -20.17 -10.19
CA ARG A 69 -9.33 -21.08 -11.03
C ARG A 69 -8.68 -21.51 -12.34
N ARG A 70 -7.89 -20.64 -12.97
CA ARG A 70 -7.40 -20.83 -14.34
C ARG A 70 -5.90 -20.73 -14.50
N GLY A 71 -5.16 -20.40 -13.42
CA GLY A 71 -3.76 -20.01 -13.53
C GLY A 71 -3.62 -18.78 -14.43
N ALA A 72 -3.29 -17.65 -13.89
CA ALA A 72 -3.32 -16.40 -14.65
C ALA A 72 -2.00 -15.64 -14.54
N ILE A 73 -0.88 -16.35 -14.65
CA ILE A 73 0.48 -15.78 -14.50
C ILE A 73 0.73 -14.61 -15.47
N TRP A 74 0.04 -14.59 -16.62
CA TRP A 74 0.09 -13.48 -17.58
C TRP A 74 -0.39 -12.14 -16.98
N LEU A 75 -1.13 -12.17 -15.86
CA LEU A 75 -1.52 -10.96 -15.12
C LEU A 75 -0.32 -10.20 -14.57
N LEU A 76 0.83 -10.87 -14.34
CA LEU A 76 2.05 -10.21 -13.87
C LEU A 76 2.54 -9.14 -14.88
N PRO A 77 2.96 -9.50 -16.11
CA PRO A 77 3.39 -8.50 -17.08
C PRO A 77 2.26 -7.59 -17.57
N ALA A 78 1.05 -8.11 -17.74
CA ALA A 78 -0.09 -7.31 -18.21
C ALA A 78 -0.49 -6.25 -17.17
N GLY A 79 -0.54 -6.61 -15.89
CA GLY A 79 -0.86 -5.69 -14.80
C GLY A 79 0.15 -4.55 -14.71
N VAL A 80 1.46 -4.86 -14.75
CA VAL A 80 2.53 -3.86 -14.75
C VAL A 80 2.42 -2.95 -15.98
N ALA A 81 2.21 -3.51 -17.18
CA ALA A 81 2.08 -2.71 -18.40
C ALA A 81 0.86 -1.78 -18.36
N VAL A 82 -0.32 -2.29 -17.97
CA VAL A 82 -1.56 -1.49 -17.88
C VAL A 82 -1.41 -0.40 -16.81
N GLY A 83 -0.82 -0.71 -15.65
CA GLY A 83 -0.54 0.27 -14.59
C GLY A 83 0.35 1.40 -15.09
N GLY A 84 1.48 1.07 -15.74
CA GLY A 84 2.43 2.05 -16.27
C GLY A 84 1.87 2.89 -17.41
N VAL A 85 1.23 2.25 -18.40
CA VAL A 85 0.64 2.95 -19.55
C VAL A 85 -0.49 3.86 -19.10
N GLY A 86 -1.39 3.37 -18.22
CA GLY A 86 -2.48 4.16 -17.68
C GLY A 86 -1.99 5.42 -16.97
N THR A 87 -1.01 5.27 -16.07
CA THR A 87 -0.43 6.41 -15.33
C THR A 87 0.32 7.36 -16.24
N GLY A 88 1.15 6.85 -17.19
CA GLY A 88 1.90 7.69 -18.13
C GLY A 88 1.00 8.48 -19.08
N LEU A 89 -0.04 7.86 -19.62
CA LEU A 89 -1.02 8.53 -20.48
C LEU A 89 -1.90 9.51 -19.70
N ALA A 90 -2.21 9.22 -18.42
CA ALA A 90 -2.94 10.15 -17.57
C ALA A 90 -2.22 11.50 -17.45
N ALA A 91 -0.88 11.50 -17.39
CA ALA A 91 -0.09 12.72 -17.30
C ALA A 91 -0.27 13.66 -18.51
N VAL A 92 -0.57 13.13 -19.69
CA VAL A 92 -0.72 13.92 -20.94
C VAL A 92 -2.18 14.00 -21.41
N ALA A 93 -3.13 13.56 -20.60
CA ALA A 93 -4.54 13.61 -20.94
C ALA A 93 -5.02 15.08 -21.07
N PRO A 94 -5.76 15.44 -22.13
CA PRO A 94 -6.12 16.85 -22.40
C PRO A 94 -7.28 17.37 -21.53
N ARG A 95 -7.87 16.55 -20.66
CA ARG A 95 -8.99 16.92 -19.79
C ARG A 95 -9.11 15.97 -18.61
N TYR A 96 -9.68 16.48 -17.52
CA TYR A 96 -9.81 15.80 -16.23
C TYR A 96 -10.51 14.43 -16.31
N GLU A 97 -11.61 14.32 -17.08
CA GLU A 97 -12.37 13.08 -17.19
C GLU A 97 -11.52 11.95 -17.82
N LEU A 98 -10.62 12.30 -18.72
CA LEU A 98 -9.71 11.33 -19.32
C LEU A 98 -8.58 10.97 -18.35
N VAL A 99 -8.06 11.93 -17.56
CA VAL A 99 -7.15 11.63 -16.45
C VAL A 99 -7.80 10.62 -15.50
N LEU A 100 -9.05 10.90 -15.07
CA LEU A 100 -9.80 10.02 -14.16
C LEU A 100 -9.97 8.60 -14.72
N LEU A 101 -10.33 8.48 -15.99
CA LEU A 101 -10.47 7.19 -16.67
C LEU A 101 -9.14 6.43 -16.74
N LEU A 102 -8.04 7.11 -17.11
CA LEU A 102 -6.72 6.50 -17.26
C LEU A 102 -6.12 6.07 -15.92
N VAL A 103 -6.31 6.87 -14.87
CA VAL A 103 -5.93 6.53 -13.50
C VAL A 103 -6.74 5.33 -12.98
N PHE A 104 -8.04 5.28 -13.30
CA PHE A 104 -8.89 4.12 -12.97
C PHE A 104 -8.40 2.85 -13.68
N ILE A 105 -8.05 2.93 -14.97
CA ILE A 105 -7.47 1.81 -15.74
C ILE A 105 -6.12 1.40 -15.16
N ALA A 106 -5.28 2.37 -14.77
CA ALA A 106 -4.01 2.07 -14.11
C ALA A 106 -4.23 1.26 -12.83
N GLY A 107 -5.22 1.64 -12.01
CA GLY A 107 -5.60 0.90 -10.82
C GLY A 107 -6.04 -0.55 -11.09
N ILE A 108 -6.77 -0.80 -12.19
CA ILE A 108 -7.09 -2.17 -12.62
C ILE A 108 -5.82 -2.97 -12.93
N GLY A 109 -4.83 -2.37 -13.61
CA GLY A 109 -3.54 -3.01 -13.87
C GLY A 109 -2.81 -3.35 -12.55
N ILE A 110 -2.79 -2.42 -11.61
CA ILE A 110 -2.21 -2.60 -10.27
C ILE A 110 -2.91 -3.77 -9.56
N ALA A 111 -4.26 -3.82 -9.59
CA ALA A 111 -5.05 -4.89 -9.01
C ALA A 111 -4.74 -6.27 -9.60
N ALA A 112 -4.46 -6.33 -10.90
CA ALA A 112 -4.16 -7.57 -11.60
C ALA A 112 -2.82 -8.20 -11.17
N PHE A 113 -1.81 -7.37 -10.89
CA PHE A 113 -0.49 -7.84 -10.50
C PHE A 113 -0.45 -8.44 -9.10
N HIS A 114 -1.05 -7.78 -8.11
CA HIS A 114 -0.79 -8.05 -6.69
C HIS A 114 -1.11 -9.47 -6.22
N PRO A 115 -2.29 -10.08 -6.51
CA PRO A 115 -2.59 -11.42 -6.03
C PRO A 115 -1.67 -12.47 -6.65
N GLU A 116 -1.39 -12.36 -7.95
CA GLU A 116 -0.52 -13.28 -8.65
C GLU A 116 0.95 -13.09 -8.24
N GLY A 117 1.41 -11.82 -8.10
CA GLY A 117 2.74 -11.48 -7.61
C GLY A 117 3.01 -12.04 -6.22
N ALA A 118 2.08 -11.85 -5.27
CA ALA A 118 2.20 -12.38 -3.92
C ALA A 118 2.19 -13.92 -3.88
N LYS A 119 1.38 -14.57 -4.74
CA LYS A 119 1.32 -16.02 -4.86
C LYS A 119 2.65 -16.60 -5.36
N PHE A 120 3.19 -16.07 -6.45
CA PHE A 120 4.48 -16.53 -6.99
C PHE A 120 5.66 -16.16 -6.10
N ALA A 121 5.62 -15.03 -5.38
CA ALA A 121 6.61 -14.70 -4.36
C ALA A 121 6.60 -15.71 -3.20
N ALA A 122 5.42 -16.18 -2.80
CA ALA A 122 5.32 -17.25 -1.81
C ALA A 122 5.91 -18.58 -2.30
N TYR A 123 5.73 -18.94 -3.59
CA TYR A 123 6.35 -20.12 -4.19
C TYR A 123 7.86 -19.98 -4.29
N ALA A 124 8.37 -18.83 -4.74
CA ALA A 124 9.80 -18.55 -4.83
C ALA A 124 10.50 -18.52 -3.47
N SER A 125 9.75 -18.29 -2.38
CA SER A 125 10.29 -18.23 -1.01
C SER A 125 10.72 -19.59 -0.44
N GLY A 126 10.20 -20.70 -0.96
CA GLY A 126 10.44 -22.03 -0.39
C GLY A 126 10.08 -22.08 1.09
N HIS A 127 10.97 -22.62 1.93
CA HIS A 127 10.78 -22.64 3.39
C HIS A 127 10.99 -21.28 4.07
N LYS A 128 11.60 -20.30 3.39
CA LYS A 128 11.88 -18.96 3.95
C LYS A 128 10.77 -17.95 3.65
N ARG A 129 9.50 -18.34 3.83
CA ARG A 129 8.33 -17.53 3.43
C ARG A 129 8.35 -16.10 3.98
N ALA A 130 8.66 -15.93 5.26
CA ALA A 130 8.69 -14.60 5.87
C ALA A 130 9.75 -13.69 5.23
N SER A 131 10.97 -14.21 5.01
CA SER A 131 12.04 -13.44 4.36
C SER A 131 11.73 -13.14 2.90
N GLY A 132 11.20 -14.11 2.14
CA GLY A 132 10.84 -13.90 0.75
C GLY A 132 9.73 -12.88 0.58
N MET A 133 8.67 -12.95 1.38
CA MET A 133 7.60 -11.94 1.38
C MET A 133 8.10 -10.56 1.81
N SER A 134 9.08 -10.48 2.71
CA SER A 134 9.72 -9.20 3.06
C SER A 134 10.46 -8.61 1.87
N TYR A 135 11.22 -9.40 1.10
CA TYR A 135 11.88 -8.91 -0.12
C TYR A 135 10.88 -8.44 -1.17
N PHE A 136 9.79 -9.19 -1.37
CA PHE A 136 8.71 -8.80 -2.27
C PHE A 136 8.09 -7.46 -1.84
N ASN A 137 7.76 -7.29 -0.56
CA ASN A 137 7.14 -6.07 -0.01
C ASN A 137 8.09 -4.86 -0.04
N ILE A 138 9.41 -5.07 0.17
CA ILE A 138 10.41 -4.00 0.02
C ILE A 138 10.39 -3.47 -1.43
N GLY A 139 10.26 -4.36 -2.44
CA GLY A 139 10.09 -3.96 -3.83
C GLY A 139 8.95 -2.97 -4.00
N GLY A 140 7.74 -3.33 -3.56
CA GLY A 140 6.56 -2.48 -3.66
C GLY A 140 6.71 -1.15 -2.92
N ASN A 141 7.08 -1.18 -1.63
CA ASN A 141 7.27 0.05 -0.83
C ASN A 141 8.31 0.99 -1.44
N THR A 142 9.41 0.44 -1.99
CA THR A 142 10.44 1.23 -2.67
C THR A 142 9.88 1.83 -3.96
N GLY A 143 9.16 1.05 -4.75
CA GLY A 143 8.51 1.53 -5.97
C GLY A 143 7.57 2.70 -5.69
N TYR A 144 6.71 2.55 -4.70
CA TYR A 144 5.78 3.60 -4.30
C TYR A 144 6.49 4.90 -3.90
N ALA A 145 7.58 4.80 -3.13
CA ALA A 145 8.38 5.95 -2.71
C ALA A 145 9.18 6.58 -3.87
N LEU A 146 9.59 5.79 -4.87
CA LEU A 146 10.29 6.28 -6.04
C LEU A 146 9.37 7.06 -7.00
N GLY A 147 8.05 6.86 -6.95
CA GLY A 147 7.08 7.58 -7.77
C GLY A 147 7.35 9.09 -7.78
N PRO A 148 7.18 9.79 -6.65
CA PRO A 148 7.41 11.24 -6.62
C PRO A 148 8.88 11.63 -6.85
N ILE A 149 9.86 10.81 -6.46
CA ILE A 149 11.29 11.08 -6.66
C ILE A 149 11.66 11.15 -8.15
N VAL A 150 11.06 10.30 -8.97
CA VAL A 150 11.37 10.20 -10.41
C VAL A 150 10.42 11.06 -11.24
N VAL A 151 9.12 11.01 -10.95
CA VAL A 151 8.10 11.71 -11.76
C VAL A 151 8.24 13.21 -11.62
N THR A 152 8.44 13.73 -10.41
CA THR A 152 8.50 15.19 -10.16
C THR A 152 9.58 15.89 -10.98
N PRO A 153 10.86 15.50 -10.97
CA PRO A 153 11.88 16.16 -11.77
C PRO A 153 11.61 16.02 -13.28
N LEU A 154 11.05 14.91 -13.75
CA LEU A 154 10.68 14.74 -15.16
C LEU A 154 9.57 15.73 -15.55
N VAL A 155 8.56 15.91 -14.71
CA VAL A 155 7.47 16.86 -14.98
C VAL A 155 7.94 18.30 -14.85
N LEU A 156 8.79 18.63 -13.88
CA LEU A 156 9.38 19.97 -13.76
C LEU A 156 10.27 20.34 -14.95
N TRP A 157 10.94 19.35 -15.57
CA TRP A 157 11.81 19.59 -16.72
C TRP A 157 11.07 19.60 -18.05
N LEU A 158 10.09 18.72 -18.25
CA LEU A 158 9.43 18.47 -19.54
C LEU A 158 7.93 18.82 -19.53
N GLY A 159 7.42 19.42 -18.45
CA GLY A 159 5.98 19.53 -18.24
C GLY A 159 5.36 18.15 -18.05
N LEU A 160 4.04 18.05 -18.14
CA LEU A 160 3.30 16.79 -17.97
C LEU A 160 3.72 15.68 -18.94
N THR A 161 4.34 16.01 -20.08
CA THR A 161 4.92 15.01 -21.00
C THR A 161 6.03 14.16 -20.35
N GLY A 162 6.67 14.66 -19.28
CA GLY A 162 7.63 13.90 -18.48
C GLY A 162 7.04 12.62 -17.88
N GLY A 163 5.72 12.57 -17.65
CA GLY A 163 5.02 11.37 -17.22
C GLY A 163 5.10 10.21 -18.22
N LEU A 164 5.19 10.49 -19.52
CA LEU A 164 5.41 9.45 -20.54
C LEU A 164 6.78 8.79 -20.40
N LEU A 165 7.82 9.55 -20.03
CA LEU A 165 9.15 8.98 -19.79
C LEU A 165 9.16 8.13 -18.52
N ALA A 166 8.38 8.49 -17.51
CA ALA A 166 8.26 7.73 -16.27
C ALA A 166 7.66 6.33 -16.50
N MET A 167 6.88 6.11 -17.56
CA MET A 167 6.36 4.77 -17.86
C MET A 167 7.40 3.82 -18.47
N LEU A 168 8.50 4.32 -19.03
CA LEU A 168 9.50 3.49 -19.72
C LEU A 168 10.11 2.40 -18.81
N PRO A 169 10.61 2.68 -17.59
CA PRO A 169 11.13 1.66 -16.70
C PRO A 169 10.06 0.63 -16.31
N VAL A 170 8.79 1.04 -16.22
CA VAL A 170 7.67 0.14 -15.91
C VAL A 170 7.42 -0.83 -17.08
N LEU A 171 7.45 -0.35 -18.32
CA LEU A 171 7.34 -1.20 -19.51
C LEU A 171 8.52 -2.15 -19.66
N VAL A 172 9.73 -1.72 -19.32
CA VAL A 172 10.90 -2.60 -19.28
C VAL A 172 10.68 -3.73 -18.27
N ALA A 173 10.19 -3.42 -17.07
CA ALA A 173 9.86 -4.43 -16.06
C ALA A 173 8.76 -5.39 -16.55
N ALA A 174 7.74 -4.91 -17.26
CA ALA A 174 6.70 -5.75 -17.87
C ALA A 174 7.31 -6.72 -18.89
N VAL A 175 8.24 -6.27 -19.74
CA VAL A 175 8.95 -7.13 -20.71
C VAL A 175 9.83 -8.15 -19.99
N VAL A 176 10.52 -7.78 -18.91
CA VAL A 176 11.32 -8.71 -18.10
C VAL A 176 10.43 -9.80 -17.50
N LEU A 177 9.29 -9.42 -16.91
CA LEU A 177 8.30 -10.37 -16.38
C LEU A 177 7.76 -11.29 -17.48
N LEU A 178 7.43 -10.74 -18.66
CA LEU A 178 6.94 -11.52 -19.80
C LEU A 178 7.95 -12.60 -20.22
N ARG A 179 9.24 -12.28 -20.23
CA ARG A 179 10.30 -13.24 -20.54
C ARG A 179 10.54 -14.27 -19.44
N ALA A 180 10.22 -13.91 -18.20
CA ALA A 180 10.40 -14.78 -17.04
C ALA A 180 9.22 -15.73 -16.80
N LEU A 181 8.08 -15.58 -17.51
CA LEU A 181 6.84 -16.33 -17.23
C LEU A 181 7.07 -17.84 -17.15
N HIS A 182 7.74 -18.42 -18.13
CA HIS A 182 7.98 -19.87 -18.18
C HIS A 182 8.71 -20.38 -16.93
N GLY A 183 9.80 -19.71 -16.53
CA GLY A 183 10.55 -20.10 -15.32
C GLY A 183 9.77 -19.86 -14.02
N LEU A 184 8.86 -18.90 -14.01
CA LEU A 184 7.97 -18.67 -12.87
C LEU A 184 6.87 -19.73 -12.77
N GLU A 185 6.29 -20.19 -13.90
CA GLU A 185 5.30 -21.27 -13.92
C GLU A 185 5.83 -22.57 -13.30
N GLU A 186 7.10 -22.88 -13.49
CA GLU A 186 7.76 -24.08 -12.91
C GLU A 186 7.84 -24.04 -11.37
N LEU A 187 7.59 -22.89 -10.73
CA LEU A 187 7.57 -22.77 -9.28
C LEU A 187 6.24 -23.22 -8.67
N ALA A 188 5.17 -23.28 -9.48
CA ALA A 188 3.85 -23.64 -8.99
C ALA A 188 3.84 -25.10 -8.50
N PRO A 189 3.37 -25.39 -7.27
CA PRO A 189 3.25 -26.76 -6.78
C PRO A 189 2.17 -27.51 -7.53
N GLU A 190 2.40 -28.80 -7.81
CA GLU A 190 1.41 -29.67 -8.48
C GLU A 190 0.13 -29.87 -7.67
N THR A 191 0.18 -29.68 -6.37
CA THR A 191 -1.00 -29.82 -5.47
C THR A 191 -0.91 -28.81 -4.31
N GLU A 192 -1.91 -27.95 -4.15
CA GLU A 192 -2.06 -27.10 -2.97
C GLU A 192 -2.79 -27.86 -1.85
N ALA A 193 -2.06 -28.32 -0.84
CA ALA A 193 -2.65 -28.85 0.40
C ALA A 193 -3.06 -27.68 1.30
N ARG A 194 -4.37 -27.46 1.44
CA ARG A 194 -4.96 -26.45 2.32
C ARG A 194 -5.23 -27.05 3.70
N GLU A 195 -4.28 -26.92 4.65
CA GLU A 195 -4.53 -27.26 6.05
C GLU A 195 -5.51 -26.26 6.67
N ARG A 196 -6.67 -26.74 7.13
CA ARG A 196 -7.65 -25.94 7.89
C ARG A 196 -7.23 -25.89 9.35
N SER A 197 -7.03 -24.68 9.88
CA SER A 197 -6.82 -24.47 11.32
C SER A 197 -8.05 -24.95 12.13
N SER A 198 -7.80 -25.60 13.27
CA SER A 198 -8.84 -25.99 14.26
C SER A 198 -9.25 -24.83 15.17
N ALA A 199 -8.55 -23.70 15.11
CA ALA A 199 -8.80 -22.52 15.94
C ALA A 199 -10.15 -21.84 15.57
N VAL A 200 -10.70 -21.04 16.48
CA VAL A 200 -11.99 -20.35 16.33
C VAL A 200 -11.76 -18.91 15.88
N ASP A 201 -12.55 -18.44 14.90
CA ASP A 201 -12.52 -17.05 14.44
C ASP A 201 -13.14 -16.11 15.48
N ASP A 202 -12.45 -15.00 15.79
CA ASP A 202 -12.96 -13.89 16.60
C ASP A 202 -13.39 -12.73 15.67
N VAL A 203 -14.62 -12.83 15.16
CA VAL A 203 -15.20 -11.84 14.25
C VAL A 203 -15.32 -10.47 14.93
N ARG A 204 -15.59 -10.42 16.25
CA ARG A 204 -15.69 -9.16 17.00
C ARG A 204 -14.34 -8.44 17.03
N ALA A 205 -13.26 -9.16 17.35
CA ALA A 205 -11.91 -8.60 17.34
C ALA A 205 -11.52 -8.12 15.94
N MET A 206 -11.84 -8.90 14.91
CA MET A 206 -11.59 -8.51 13.52
C MET A 206 -12.37 -7.27 13.12
N THR A 207 -13.62 -7.13 13.54
CA THR A 207 -14.42 -5.92 13.25
C THR A 207 -13.81 -4.69 13.93
N ILE A 208 -13.42 -4.77 15.19
CA ILE A 208 -12.75 -3.67 15.91
C ILE A 208 -11.45 -3.30 15.19
N LEU A 209 -10.63 -4.29 14.84
CA LEU A 209 -9.38 -4.08 14.09
C LEU A 209 -9.64 -3.42 12.73
N GLY A 210 -10.68 -3.86 12.01
CA GLY A 210 -11.09 -3.26 10.74
C GLY A 210 -11.42 -1.78 10.87
N VAL A 211 -12.14 -1.38 11.94
CA VAL A 211 -12.43 0.04 12.22
C VAL A 211 -11.14 0.81 12.55
N VAL A 212 -10.22 0.22 13.34
CA VAL A 212 -8.92 0.84 13.64
C VAL A 212 -8.10 1.05 12.35
N ILE A 213 -8.10 0.07 11.46
CA ILE A 213 -7.43 0.17 10.15
C ILE A 213 -8.07 1.30 9.32
N ALA A 214 -9.39 1.36 9.26
CA ALA A 214 -10.11 2.39 8.51
C ALA A 214 -9.79 3.80 9.04
N LEU A 215 -9.84 4.00 10.36
CA LEU A 215 -9.52 5.27 10.99
C LEU A 215 -8.07 5.71 10.74
N ARG A 216 -7.11 4.79 10.79
CA ARG A 216 -5.72 5.07 10.42
C ARG A 216 -5.59 5.48 8.96
N SER A 217 -6.36 4.84 8.09
CA SER A 217 -6.32 5.09 6.65
C SER A 217 -6.84 6.49 6.27
N VAL A 218 -7.73 7.08 7.09
CA VAL A 218 -8.14 8.49 6.94
C VAL A 218 -6.92 9.42 6.96
N ALA A 219 -6.08 9.29 7.98
CA ALA A 219 -4.87 10.12 8.07
C ALA A 219 -3.89 9.80 6.93
N TRP A 220 -3.67 8.52 6.62
CA TRP A 220 -2.73 8.13 5.60
C TRP A 220 -3.08 8.66 4.22
N PHE A 221 -4.30 8.40 3.75
CA PHE A 221 -4.71 8.82 2.40
C PHE A 221 -5.01 10.30 2.32
N GLY A 222 -5.42 10.93 3.44
CA GLY A 222 -5.49 12.38 3.55
C GLY A 222 -4.11 13.02 3.35
N LEU A 223 -3.09 12.58 4.08
CA LEU A 223 -1.73 13.10 3.93
C LEU A 223 -1.13 12.77 2.55
N LEU A 224 -1.34 11.56 2.05
CA LEU A 224 -0.87 11.13 0.73
C LEU A 224 -1.42 12.05 -0.38
N THR A 225 -2.67 12.47 -0.26
CA THR A 225 -3.34 13.34 -1.22
C THR A 225 -2.94 14.80 -1.03
N PHE A 226 -2.90 15.27 0.22
CA PHE A 226 -2.91 16.70 0.49
C PHE A 226 -1.56 17.27 0.94
N VAL A 227 -0.55 16.48 1.34
CA VAL A 227 0.77 17.01 1.72
C VAL A 227 1.40 17.84 0.61
N PRO A 228 1.44 17.39 -0.67
CA PRO A 228 2.01 18.22 -1.73
C PRO A 228 1.25 19.53 -1.93
N LEU A 229 -0.09 19.49 -1.84
CA LEU A 229 -0.94 20.66 -2.01
C LEU A 229 -0.82 21.63 -0.82
N TRP A 230 -0.73 21.11 0.40
CA TRP A 230 -0.49 21.89 1.61
C TRP A 230 0.80 22.71 1.54
N VAL A 231 1.87 22.11 1.02
CA VAL A 231 3.15 22.80 0.86
C VAL A 231 3.02 23.95 -0.15
N VAL A 232 2.33 23.71 -1.29
CA VAL A 232 2.11 24.74 -2.32
C VAL A 232 1.23 25.86 -1.77
N GLU A 233 0.14 25.56 -1.07
CA GLU A 233 -0.76 26.56 -0.46
C GLU A 233 -0.03 27.45 0.56
N ASN A 234 0.97 26.89 1.27
CA ASN A 234 1.80 27.64 2.21
C ASN A 234 3.04 28.32 1.56
N GLY A 235 3.01 28.53 0.24
CA GLY A 235 4.03 29.28 -0.50
C GLY A 235 5.27 28.47 -0.91
N GLY A 236 5.25 27.14 -0.74
CA GLY A 236 6.25 26.25 -1.28
C GLY A 236 6.00 25.92 -2.76
N THR A 237 6.90 25.11 -3.33
CA THR A 237 6.82 24.63 -4.70
C THR A 237 6.26 23.20 -4.76
N GLU A 238 5.75 22.79 -5.93
CA GLU A 238 5.31 21.40 -6.19
C GLU A 238 6.45 20.41 -5.94
N GLY A 239 7.68 20.80 -6.29
CA GLY A 239 8.88 19.99 -6.04
C GLY A 239 9.17 19.81 -4.54
N GLU A 240 8.96 20.85 -3.73
CA GLU A 240 9.09 20.76 -2.26
C GLU A 240 8.00 19.89 -1.64
N GLY A 241 6.76 20.06 -2.09
CA GLY A 241 5.63 19.23 -1.65
C GLY A 241 5.87 17.75 -1.94
N ASN A 242 6.26 17.42 -3.16
CA ASN A 242 6.56 16.05 -3.55
C ASN A 242 7.84 15.50 -2.88
N ARG A 243 8.82 16.34 -2.55
CA ARG A 243 9.96 15.94 -1.71
C ARG A 243 9.51 15.53 -0.31
N MET A 244 8.60 16.28 0.32
CA MET A 244 8.04 15.93 1.63
C MET A 244 7.25 14.62 1.56
N LEU A 245 6.45 14.43 0.51
CA LEU A 245 5.76 13.17 0.24
C LEU A 245 6.75 12.00 0.12
N SER A 246 7.83 12.18 -0.65
CA SER A 246 8.88 11.16 -0.81
C SER A 246 9.53 10.78 0.51
N LEU A 247 9.86 11.77 1.36
CA LEU A 247 10.46 11.54 2.68
C LEU A 247 9.50 10.75 3.60
N MET A 248 8.21 11.08 3.58
CA MET A 248 7.17 10.33 4.31
C MET A 248 7.11 8.88 3.84
N LEU A 249 7.11 8.64 2.54
CA LEU A 249 7.03 7.30 1.94
C LEU A 249 8.29 6.46 2.21
N LEU A 250 9.49 7.06 2.08
CA LEU A 250 10.76 6.39 2.40
C LEU A 250 10.86 6.03 3.89
N ALA A 251 10.45 6.94 4.77
CA ALA A 251 10.37 6.65 6.20
C ALA A 251 9.36 5.52 6.49
N GLY A 252 8.27 5.47 5.73
CA GLY A 252 7.30 4.37 5.76
C GLY A 252 7.91 3.02 5.38
N ALA A 253 8.67 2.98 4.28
CA ALA A 253 9.40 1.78 3.86
C ALA A 253 10.39 1.31 4.95
N ALA A 254 11.15 2.23 5.55
CA ALA A 254 12.02 1.93 6.69
C ALA A 254 11.22 1.42 7.90
N GLY A 255 10.03 2.01 8.15
CA GLY A 255 9.12 1.57 9.21
C GLY A 255 8.71 0.11 9.09
N THR A 256 8.53 -0.41 7.89
CA THR A 256 8.21 -1.82 7.65
C THR A 256 9.31 -2.75 8.17
N LEU A 257 10.57 -2.35 8.05
CA LEU A 257 11.72 -3.12 8.56
C LEU A 257 11.91 -2.97 10.08
N LEU A 258 11.56 -1.81 10.62
CA LEU A 258 11.81 -1.49 12.02
C LEU A 258 10.69 -1.96 12.95
N LEU A 259 9.42 -1.76 12.57
CA LEU A 259 8.28 -2.03 13.45
C LEU A 259 7.91 -3.51 13.53
N GLY A 260 8.28 -4.35 12.58
CA GLY A 260 8.12 -5.81 12.68
C GLY A 260 8.85 -6.37 13.89
N PRO A 261 10.19 -6.24 13.98
CA PRO A 261 10.96 -6.69 15.15
C PRO A 261 10.56 -6.01 16.48
N VAL A 262 10.10 -4.76 16.43
CA VAL A 262 9.56 -4.09 17.62
C VAL A 262 8.27 -4.76 18.06
N ALA A 263 7.37 -5.08 17.13
CA ALA A 263 6.11 -5.75 17.44
C ALA A 263 6.31 -7.17 17.99
N ASP A 264 7.34 -7.87 17.53
CA ASP A 264 7.71 -9.19 18.06
C ASP A 264 8.15 -9.11 19.54
N ARG A 265 8.82 -8.03 19.94
CA ARG A 265 9.31 -7.84 21.32
C ARG A 265 8.27 -7.21 22.25
N VAL A 266 7.59 -6.17 21.78
CA VAL A 266 6.65 -5.36 22.57
C VAL A 266 5.22 -5.95 22.55
N GLY A 267 4.90 -6.69 21.48
CA GLY A 267 3.60 -7.27 21.19
C GLY A 267 2.82 -6.48 20.13
N LEU A 268 2.21 -7.19 19.20
CA LEU A 268 1.49 -6.62 18.04
C LEU A 268 0.46 -5.54 18.44
N ARG A 269 -0.42 -5.85 19.41
CA ARG A 269 -1.44 -4.92 19.91
C ARG A 269 -0.85 -3.65 20.51
N ARG A 270 0.22 -3.77 21.31
CA ARG A 270 0.87 -2.62 21.96
C ARG A 270 1.55 -1.74 20.92
N THR A 271 2.23 -2.32 19.96
CA THR A 271 2.85 -1.58 18.84
C THR A 271 1.80 -0.80 18.06
N LEU A 272 0.68 -1.43 17.71
CA LEU A 272 -0.43 -0.75 17.04
C LEU A 272 -0.98 0.40 17.90
N LEU A 273 -1.25 0.17 19.19
CA LEU A 273 -1.75 1.19 20.12
C LEU A 273 -0.80 2.40 20.20
N LEU A 274 0.49 2.16 20.41
CA LEU A 274 1.49 3.25 20.55
C LEU A 274 1.59 4.09 19.29
N THR A 275 1.58 3.46 18.11
CA THR A 275 1.59 4.21 16.84
C THR A 275 0.31 4.99 16.62
N GLN A 276 -0.86 4.42 16.95
CA GLN A 276 -2.15 5.14 16.86
C GLN A 276 -2.21 6.33 17.82
N ILE A 277 -1.63 6.25 19.04
CA ILE A 277 -1.53 7.37 19.95
C ILE A 277 -0.60 8.46 19.41
N ALA A 278 0.53 8.08 18.80
CA ALA A 278 1.50 9.03 18.29
C ALA A 278 0.99 9.82 17.07
N LEU A 279 0.20 9.18 16.20
CA LEU A 279 -0.21 9.74 14.91
C LEU A 279 -0.89 11.12 15.01
N PRO A 280 -1.89 11.37 15.87
CA PRO A 280 -2.51 12.68 15.99
C PRO A 280 -1.50 13.79 16.28
N PHE A 281 -0.61 13.55 17.25
CA PHE A 281 0.42 14.52 17.64
C PHE A 281 1.41 14.79 16.53
N LEU A 282 1.79 13.76 15.79
CA LEU A 282 2.73 13.88 14.66
C LEU A 282 2.11 14.65 13.49
N VAL A 283 0.84 14.39 13.15
CA VAL A 283 0.14 15.13 12.08
C VAL A 283 -0.06 16.59 12.52
N ILE A 284 -0.48 16.85 13.75
CA ILE A 284 -0.61 18.21 14.28
C ILE A 284 0.76 18.91 14.25
N ALA A 285 1.84 18.26 14.68
CA ALA A 285 3.18 18.83 14.65
C ALA A 285 3.64 19.15 13.21
N PHE A 286 3.33 18.31 12.24
CA PHE A 286 3.61 18.59 10.83
C PHE A 286 2.93 19.88 10.36
N VAL A 287 1.63 20.02 10.63
CA VAL A 287 0.82 21.13 10.16
C VAL A 287 1.18 22.43 10.90
N SER A 288 1.37 22.38 12.25
CA SER A 288 1.52 23.58 13.07
C SER A 288 2.93 24.10 13.17
N VAL A 289 3.97 23.22 13.12
CA VAL A 289 5.36 23.63 13.42
C VAL A 289 6.12 24.02 12.15
N GLY A 290 5.87 23.32 11.05
CA GLY A 290 6.54 23.54 9.78
C GLY A 290 8.06 23.25 9.82
N GLY A 291 8.78 23.63 8.76
CA GLY A 291 10.23 23.48 8.67
C GLY A 291 10.75 22.06 8.90
N VAL A 292 11.99 21.95 9.42
CA VAL A 292 12.63 20.65 9.68
C VAL A 292 11.87 19.82 10.72
N PRO A 293 11.42 20.37 11.87
CA PRO A 293 10.67 19.57 12.83
C PRO A 293 9.34 19.02 12.28
N GLY A 294 8.60 19.83 11.49
CA GLY A 294 7.39 19.38 10.81
C GLY A 294 7.68 18.26 9.81
N THR A 295 8.75 18.39 9.02
CA THR A 295 9.18 17.33 8.09
C THR A 295 9.53 16.03 8.82
N VAL A 296 10.24 16.10 9.95
CA VAL A 296 10.56 14.93 10.79
C VAL A 296 9.27 14.30 11.34
N ALA A 297 8.32 15.11 11.80
CA ALA A 297 7.01 14.62 12.24
C ALA A 297 6.27 13.87 11.12
N LEU A 298 6.26 14.42 9.91
CA LEU A 298 5.67 13.76 8.73
C LEU A 298 6.36 12.43 8.38
N MET A 299 7.70 12.37 8.44
CA MET A 299 8.44 11.13 8.27
C MET A 299 8.05 10.08 9.32
N LEU A 300 7.90 10.49 10.59
CA LEU A 300 7.45 9.60 11.66
C LEU A 300 6.00 9.12 11.44
N VAL A 301 5.12 9.95 10.85
CA VAL A 301 3.79 9.49 10.41
C VAL A 301 3.93 8.35 9.40
N GLY A 302 4.72 8.52 8.35
CA GLY A 302 4.99 7.48 7.36
C GLY A 302 5.49 6.19 8.00
N LEU A 303 6.50 6.30 8.88
CA LEU A 303 7.05 5.18 9.64
C LEU A 303 5.99 4.45 10.46
N CYS A 304 5.14 5.18 11.20
CA CYS A 304 4.09 4.59 12.04
C CYS A 304 3.00 3.89 11.21
N VAL A 305 2.53 4.54 10.14
CA VAL A 305 1.42 4.00 9.34
C VAL A 305 1.87 2.79 8.53
N VAL A 306 2.88 2.95 7.68
CA VAL A 306 3.34 1.89 6.77
C VAL A 306 4.00 0.76 7.56
N GLY A 307 4.80 1.09 8.56
CA GLY A 307 5.47 0.10 9.41
C GLY A 307 4.52 -0.81 10.20
N THR A 308 3.28 -0.35 10.46
CA THR A 308 2.25 -1.19 11.13
C THR A 308 1.33 -1.94 10.17
N PHE A 309 1.53 -1.85 8.84
CA PHE A 309 0.75 -2.68 7.91
C PHE A 309 0.96 -4.17 8.18
N GLY A 310 2.20 -4.62 8.33
CA GLY A 310 2.50 -6.01 8.68
C GLY A 310 1.89 -6.42 10.03
N VAL A 311 1.92 -5.54 11.03
CA VAL A 311 1.32 -5.77 12.36
C VAL A 311 -0.19 -5.98 12.26
N THR A 312 -0.89 -5.13 11.51
CA THR A 312 -2.35 -5.27 11.32
C THR A 312 -2.71 -6.51 10.50
N MET A 313 -1.88 -6.87 9.51
CA MET A 313 -2.05 -8.09 8.73
C MET A 313 -1.97 -9.34 9.62
N VAL A 314 -0.92 -9.44 10.45
CA VAL A 314 -0.75 -10.57 11.37
C VAL A 314 -1.88 -10.62 12.40
N LEU A 315 -2.29 -9.47 12.98
CA LEU A 315 -3.43 -9.42 13.89
C LEU A 315 -4.72 -9.92 13.23
N SER A 316 -5.00 -9.52 12.00
CA SER A 316 -6.17 -9.97 11.25
C SER A 316 -6.18 -11.48 11.06
N GLN A 317 -5.03 -12.06 10.70
CA GLN A 317 -4.87 -13.50 10.53
C GLN A 317 -5.01 -14.28 11.86
N LEU A 318 -4.55 -13.68 12.98
CA LEU A 318 -4.71 -14.27 14.31
C LEU A 318 -6.16 -14.21 14.81
N TYR A 319 -6.93 -13.19 14.43
CA TYR A 319 -8.35 -13.08 14.78
C TYR A 319 -9.25 -13.93 13.87
N LEU A 320 -8.85 -14.19 12.62
CA LEU A 320 -9.58 -15.07 11.70
C LEU A 320 -8.70 -16.24 11.21
N PRO A 321 -8.26 -17.14 12.10
CA PRO A 321 -7.33 -18.22 11.74
C PRO A 321 -7.90 -19.26 10.78
N ARG A 322 -9.22 -19.39 10.68
CA ARG A 322 -9.90 -20.25 9.69
C ARG A 322 -9.96 -19.61 8.30
N HIS A 323 -9.87 -18.29 8.23
CA HIS A 323 -10.09 -17.51 7.02
C HIS A 323 -8.95 -16.50 6.78
N VAL A 324 -7.70 -16.99 6.82
CA VAL A 324 -6.47 -16.16 6.72
C VAL A 324 -6.43 -15.31 5.44
N GLY A 325 -6.84 -15.86 4.31
CA GLY A 325 -6.93 -15.11 3.05
C GLY A 325 -7.97 -13.99 3.11
N MET A 326 -9.14 -14.27 3.67
CA MET A 326 -10.19 -13.26 3.88
C MET A 326 -9.74 -12.18 4.88
N ALA A 327 -9.07 -12.57 5.97
CA ALA A 327 -8.51 -11.62 6.94
C ALA A 327 -7.53 -10.64 6.29
N SER A 328 -6.63 -11.15 5.46
CA SER A 328 -5.66 -10.35 4.71
C SER A 328 -6.34 -9.42 3.71
N GLY A 329 -7.29 -9.95 2.94
CA GLY A 329 -8.06 -9.17 1.97
C GLY A 329 -8.89 -8.05 2.61
N LEU A 330 -9.54 -8.34 3.75
CA LEU A 330 -10.27 -7.33 4.53
C LEU A 330 -9.34 -6.23 5.06
N SER A 331 -8.15 -6.59 5.59
CA SER A 331 -7.20 -5.59 6.08
C SER A 331 -6.75 -4.61 4.98
N ILE A 332 -6.43 -5.11 3.80
CA ILE A 332 -5.97 -4.29 2.67
C ILE A 332 -7.16 -3.53 2.05
N GLY A 333 -8.26 -4.23 1.78
CA GLY A 333 -9.43 -3.65 1.13
C GLY A 333 -10.09 -2.54 1.96
N LEU A 334 -10.23 -2.73 3.29
CA LEU A 334 -10.74 -1.69 4.19
C LEU A 334 -9.80 -0.49 4.25
N ALA A 335 -8.47 -0.73 4.32
CA ALA A 335 -7.51 0.36 4.36
C ALA A 335 -7.61 1.23 3.11
N MET A 336 -7.57 0.63 1.92
CA MET A 336 -7.56 1.36 0.66
C MET A 336 -8.93 1.95 0.31
N GLY A 337 -10.00 1.14 0.38
CA GLY A 337 -11.34 1.58 -0.01
C GLY A 337 -11.88 2.71 0.87
N LEU A 338 -11.85 2.52 2.20
CA LEU A 338 -12.33 3.55 3.14
C LEU A 338 -11.39 4.74 3.20
N GLY A 339 -10.08 4.54 3.01
CA GLY A 339 -9.10 5.63 2.92
C GLY A 339 -9.35 6.54 1.73
N GLY A 340 -9.66 5.98 0.55
CA GLY A 340 -10.00 6.77 -0.63
C GLY A 340 -11.28 7.59 -0.45
N ILE A 341 -12.35 6.98 0.12
CA ILE A 341 -13.59 7.69 0.46
C ILE A 341 -13.32 8.82 1.46
N ALA A 342 -12.50 8.55 2.48
CA ALA A 342 -12.12 9.55 3.48
C ALA A 342 -11.33 10.71 2.86
N ALA A 343 -10.43 10.46 1.90
CA ALA A 343 -9.70 11.51 1.20
C ALA A 343 -10.66 12.46 0.47
N VAL A 344 -11.73 11.94 -0.16
CA VAL A 344 -12.76 12.78 -0.80
C VAL A 344 -13.52 13.60 0.25
N ALA A 345 -13.91 12.98 1.38
CA ALA A 345 -14.57 13.70 2.46
C ALA A 345 -13.69 14.82 3.04
N LEU A 346 -12.38 14.58 3.19
CA LEU A 346 -11.40 15.59 3.60
C LEU A 346 -11.26 16.68 2.52
N GLY A 347 -11.33 16.33 1.23
CA GLY A 347 -11.34 17.29 0.12
C GLY A 347 -12.56 18.25 0.21
N VAL A 348 -13.74 17.71 0.54
CA VAL A 348 -14.93 18.56 0.78
C VAL A 348 -14.69 19.52 1.96
N VAL A 349 -14.07 19.05 3.05
CA VAL A 349 -13.71 19.94 4.17
C VAL A 349 -12.73 21.01 3.72
N ALA A 350 -11.72 20.63 2.92
CA ALA A 350 -10.73 21.57 2.40
C ALA A 350 -11.35 22.63 1.48
N ASP A 351 -12.28 22.24 0.60
CA ASP A 351 -12.97 23.17 -0.30
C ASP A 351 -13.96 24.09 0.42
N THR A 352 -14.58 23.64 1.53
CA THR A 352 -15.63 24.39 2.22
C THR A 352 -15.11 25.23 3.39
N ILE A 353 -14.00 24.84 3.99
CA ILE A 353 -13.37 25.52 5.13
C ILE A 353 -11.96 25.94 4.73
N ASP A 354 -10.99 25.03 4.85
CA ASP A 354 -9.60 25.16 4.41
C ASP A 354 -8.86 23.81 4.51
N LEU A 355 -7.71 23.73 3.87
CA LEU A 355 -6.89 22.51 3.83
C LEU A 355 -6.26 22.19 5.20
N GLU A 356 -5.96 23.22 6.00
CA GLU A 356 -5.42 23.06 7.35
C GLU A 356 -6.42 22.32 8.25
N THR A 357 -7.68 22.75 8.23
CA THR A 357 -8.77 22.08 8.95
C THR A 357 -8.94 20.63 8.51
N ALA A 358 -8.87 20.36 7.20
CA ALA A 358 -8.97 19.00 6.68
C ALA A 358 -7.85 18.09 7.23
N LEU A 359 -6.62 18.60 7.31
CA LEU A 359 -5.49 17.86 7.89
C LEU A 359 -5.64 17.63 9.40
N TYR A 360 -6.17 18.61 10.16
CA TYR A 360 -6.49 18.41 11.58
C TYR A 360 -7.62 17.39 11.79
N VAL A 361 -8.65 17.38 10.93
CA VAL A 361 -9.69 16.36 10.96
C VAL A 361 -9.07 14.97 10.68
N ALA A 362 -8.17 14.86 9.72
CA ALA A 362 -7.44 13.63 9.45
C ALA A 362 -6.61 13.16 10.66
N ALA A 363 -6.03 14.09 11.46
CA ALA A 363 -5.29 13.77 12.67
C ALA A 363 -6.14 13.14 13.77
N VAL A 364 -7.41 13.51 13.89
CA VAL A 364 -8.32 13.00 14.94
C VAL A 364 -8.61 11.51 14.76
N ALA A 365 -8.74 11.03 13.52
CA ALA A 365 -9.18 9.68 13.23
C ALA A 365 -8.27 8.58 13.86
N PRO A 366 -6.94 8.61 13.75
CA PRO A 366 -6.08 7.65 14.45
C PRO A 366 -6.21 7.70 15.98
N GLY A 367 -6.48 8.88 16.55
CA GLY A 367 -6.75 9.03 17.98
C GLY A 367 -7.98 8.24 18.44
N LEU A 368 -9.06 8.27 17.66
CA LEU A 368 -10.23 7.41 17.90
C LEU A 368 -9.86 5.93 17.73
N GLY A 369 -9.00 5.60 16.75
CA GLY A 369 -8.44 4.27 16.57
C GLY A 369 -7.64 3.78 17.79
N ALA A 370 -6.87 4.67 18.43
CA ALA A 370 -6.16 4.37 19.68
C ALA A 370 -7.10 3.95 20.81
N VAL A 371 -8.22 4.67 20.97
CA VAL A 371 -9.25 4.31 21.96
C VAL A 371 -9.80 2.90 21.68
N LEU A 372 -10.10 2.58 20.41
CA LEU A 372 -10.60 1.26 20.04
C LEU A 372 -9.56 0.15 20.23
N CYS A 373 -8.26 0.44 20.14
CA CYS A 373 -7.21 -0.53 20.42
C CYS A 373 -7.24 -1.07 21.85
N PHE A 374 -7.79 -0.34 22.82
CA PHE A 374 -8.00 -0.85 24.19
C PHE A 374 -9.04 -1.98 24.24
N ALA A 375 -10.00 -1.98 23.32
CA ALA A 375 -11.02 -3.02 23.22
C ALA A 375 -10.55 -4.28 22.45
N LEU A 376 -9.39 -4.23 21.79
CA LEU A 376 -8.83 -5.40 21.10
C LEU A 376 -8.40 -6.46 22.12
N PRO A 377 -8.83 -7.72 22.00
CA PRO A 377 -8.34 -8.80 22.85
C PRO A 377 -6.86 -9.08 22.58
N ARG A 378 -6.18 -9.69 23.53
CA ARG A 378 -4.83 -10.22 23.27
C ARG A 378 -4.94 -11.36 22.27
N PRO A 379 -4.21 -11.33 21.14
CA PRO A 379 -4.27 -12.43 20.20
C PRO A 379 -3.72 -13.70 20.85
N GLN A 380 -4.39 -14.81 20.60
CA GLN A 380 -3.86 -16.12 20.99
C GLN A 380 -2.72 -16.46 20.02
N PRO A 381 -1.56 -16.96 20.53
CA PRO A 381 -0.51 -17.44 19.63
C PRO A 381 -1.06 -18.56 18.73
N PHE A 382 -0.54 -18.67 17.51
CA PHE A 382 -0.81 -19.85 16.71
C PHE A 382 -0.48 -21.09 17.55
N ALA A 383 -1.42 -22.05 17.65
CA ALA A 383 -1.15 -23.31 18.31
C ALA A 383 0.10 -23.93 17.64
N ALA A 384 1.11 -24.25 18.43
CA ALA A 384 2.27 -24.97 17.90
C ALA A 384 1.76 -26.26 17.23
N PRO A 385 2.31 -26.67 16.08
CA PRO A 385 1.95 -27.93 15.47
C PRO A 385 2.11 -29.03 16.51
N PRO A 386 1.18 -30.00 16.58
CA PRO A 386 1.28 -31.09 17.54
C PRO A 386 2.64 -31.77 17.38
N THR A 387 3.37 -31.89 18.48
CA THR A 387 4.65 -32.63 18.51
C THR A 387 4.40 -34.01 17.90
N PRO A 388 5.14 -34.43 16.85
CA PRO A 388 4.95 -35.76 16.29
C PRO A 388 5.08 -36.77 17.42
N ALA A 389 4.10 -37.67 17.52
CA ALA A 389 4.13 -38.74 18.52
C ALA A 389 5.47 -39.51 18.36
N PRO A 390 6.13 -39.87 19.46
CA PRO A 390 7.36 -40.65 19.39
C PRO A 390 7.09 -41.91 18.58
N VAL A 391 7.83 -42.09 17.49
CA VAL A 391 7.78 -43.32 16.71
C VAL A 391 8.21 -44.44 17.63
N ALA A 392 7.27 -45.31 18.00
CA ALA A 392 7.58 -46.52 18.75
C ALA A 392 8.50 -47.36 17.84
N ILE A 393 9.76 -47.42 18.21
CA ILE A 393 10.74 -48.32 17.58
C ILE A 393 10.42 -49.70 18.16
N SER A 394 9.78 -50.53 17.38
CA SER A 394 9.57 -51.97 17.66
C SER A 394 10.70 -52.80 17.11
#